data_8fbffb6b400ba6baeaf3d411382398dc
#
_entry.id   8fbffb6b400ba6baeaf3d411382398dc
#
_cell.length_a   1.000
_cell.length_b   1.000
_cell.length_c   1.000
_cell.angle_alpha   90.00
_cell.angle_beta   90.00
_cell.angle_gamma   90.00
#
_symmetry.space_group_name_H-M   'P 1'
#
loop_
_entity.id
_entity.type
_entity.pdbx_description
1 polymer ?
#
loop_
_entity_poly.entity_id
_entity_poly.type
_entity_poly.pdbx_seq_one_letter_code
_entity_poly.pdbx_strand_id
1 'polypeptide(L)'
;VFVKEGDWIERGATIAVLDPREHQRNYDATRANLEKAQAELKLLKAGAKQEEVEKARQQLDTARTNHEYSEREARRLDALYRGGAVSQEEHDAAAKTASVDSQNVKVAQANLQLVMSGARPEEVQAQEALVRDLEARLKYYGENLARCVVMAPIDGQVMTQNLDKSVGRILAENEHLLTIQDSTVIQAEVYMPEAEMDENRVGALVKVRPWAYPTSIFYGRVISVAPKAEDSAGGKVVRVITEIPNKDLMLKPDMTGEAKIEGGWKPLIVAFTRSIVRFVMVEVWSWLP
;
A
#
# COMPACT_ATOMS: atom_id res chain seq x y z
N VAL A 1 7.65 14.28 -18.86
CA VAL A 1 6.29 14.01 -19.32
C VAL A 1 6.41 13.42 -20.73
N PHE A 2 5.68 12.34 -21.01
CA PHE A 2 5.77 11.58 -22.27
C PHE A 2 4.52 11.70 -23.14
N VAL A 3 3.47 12.35 -22.64
CA VAL A 3 2.17 12.49 -23.30
C VAL A 3 1.83 13.94 -23.58
N LYS A 4 1.00 14.18 -24.58
CA LYS A 4 0.51 15.50 -24.99
C LYS A 4 -1.01 15.55 -24.89
N GLU A 5 -1.57 16.78 -24.89
CA GLU A 5 -3.01 16.98 -25.03
C GLU A 5 -3.54 16.28 -26.29
N GLY A 6 -4.61 15.57 -26.13
CA GLY A 6 -5.27 14.82 -27.20
C GLY A 6 -4.75 13.39 -27.43
N ASP A 7 -3.63 13.01 -26.85
CA ASP A 7 -3.12 11.65 -26.99
C ASP A 7 -4.07 10.63 -26.34
N TRP A 8 -4.27 9.52 -27.01
CA TRP A 8 -4.94 8.34 -26.45
C TRP A 8 -3.90 7.47 -25.71
N ILE A 9 -4.16 7.13 -24.48
CA ILE A 9 -3.26 6.33 -23.66
C ILE A 9 -4.01 5.13 -23.06
N GLU A 10 -3.32 4.01 -22.98
CA GLU A 10 -3.82 2.79 -22.37
C GLU A 10 -3.50 2.75 -20.87
N ARG A 11 -4.31 2.07 -20.10
CA ARG A 11 -4.09 1.83 -18.68
C ARG A 11 -2.71 1.22 -18.44
N GLY A 12 -1.95 1.78 -17.51
CA GLY A 12 -0.58 1.34 -17.19
C GLY A 12 0.51 1.97 -18.06
N ALA A 13 0.16 2.74 -19.10
CA ALA A 13 1.14 3.49 -19.87
C ALA A 13 1.80 4.58 -19.01
N THR A 14 3.11 4.79 -19.19
CA THR A 14 3.86 5.81 -18.45
C THR A 14 3.52 7.21 -18.96
N ILE A 15 3.01 8.05 -18.06
CA ILE A 15 2.64 9.44 -18.34
C ILE A 15 3.81 10.38 -18.09
N ALA A 16 4.45 10.24 -16.95
CA ALA A 16 5.55 11.10 -16.51
C ALA A 16 6.49 10.35 -15.58
N VAL A 17 7.70 10.85 -15.45
CA VAL A 17 8.66 10.38 -14.45
C VAL A 17 9.05 11.57 -13.59
N LEU A 18 8.85 11.44 -12.28
CA LEU A 18 9.34 12.38 -11.28
C LEU A 18 10.83 12.10 -11.00
N ASP A 19 11.56 13.09 -10.47
CA ASP A 19 12.97 12.90 -10.12
C ASP A 19 13.13 11.85 -8.99
N PRO A 20 13.68 10.67 -9.27
CA PRO A 20 13.77 9.59 -8.29
C PRO A 20 14.99 9.70 -7.38
N ARG A 21 15.93 10.67 -7.60
CA ARG A 21 17.27 10.69 -7.00
C ARG A 21 17.25 10.70 -5.47
N GLU A 22 16.32 11.41 -4.86
CA GLU A 22 16.22 11.46 -3.41
C GLU A 22 15.67 10.13 -2.85
N HIS A 23 14.61 9.61 -3.45
CA HIS A 23 14.02 8.33 -3.04
C HIS A 23 14.97 7.16 -3.27
N GLN A 24 15.74 7.20 -4.37
CA GLN A 24 16.77 6.20 -4.66
C GLN A 24 17.87 6.20 -3.59
N ARG A 25 18.39 7.38 -3.23
CA ARG A 25 19.40 7.49 -2.17
C ARG A 25 18.92 6.95 -0.84
N ASN A 26 17.68 7.28 -0.45
CA ASN A 26 17.09 6.82 0.80
C ASN A 26 16.88 5.29 0.79
N TYR A 27 16.45 4.74 -0.34
CA TYR A 27 16.31 3.31 -0.54
C TYR A 27 17.67 2.60 -0.40
N ASP A 28 18.70 3.05 -1.11
CA ASP A 28 20.02 2.45 -1.10
C ASP A 28 20.69 2.54 0.29
N ALA A 29 20.57 3.69 0.97
CA ALA A 29 21.07 3.87 2.33
C ALA A 29 20.37 2.94 3.33
N THR A 30 19.04 2.81 3.23
CA THR A 30 18.27 1.92 4.11
C THR A 30 18.60 0.46 3.84
N ARG A 31 18.80 0.08 2.58
CA ARG A 31 19.23 -1.26 2.20
C ARG A 31 20.59 -1.63 2.81
N ALA A 32 21.56 -0.72 2.71
CA ALA A 32 22.88 -0.94 3.31
C ALA A 32 22.81 -1.09 4.83
N ASN A 33 21.97 -0.28 5.49
CA ASN A 33 21.75 -0.40 6.94
C ASN A 33 21.06 -1.72 7.30
N LEU A 34 20.12 -2.19 6.50
CA LEU A 34 19.46 -3.49 6.69
C LEU A 34 20.46 -4.64 6.55
N GLU A 35 21.29 -4.63 5.52
CA GLU A 35 22.32 -5.64 5.32
C GLU A 35 23.29 -5.70 6.51
N LYS A 36 23.68 -4.54 7.04
CA LYS A 36 24.52 -4.44 8.25
C LYS A 36 23.80 -5.04 9.47
N ALA A 37 22.54 -4.63 9.73
CA ALA A 37 21.78 -5.12 10.88
C ALA A 37 21.52 -6.64 10.81
N GLN A 38 21.29 -7.17 9.63
CA GLN A 38 21.14 -8.62 9.39
C GLN A 38 22.46 -9.37 9.66
N ALA A 39 23.60 -8.81 9.26
CA ALA A 39 24.90 -9.39 9.54
C ALA A 39 25.20 -9.41 11.05
N GLU A 40 24.88 -8.34 11.76
CA GLU A 40 25.00 -8.25 13.22
C GLU A 40 24.07 -9.26 13.93
N LEU A 41 22.81 -9.37 13.47
CA LEU A 41 21.88 -10.39 14.00
C LEU A 41 22.41 -11.81 13.79
N LYS A 42 22.98 -12.08 12.63
CA LYS A 42 23.60 -13.38 12.33
C LYS A 42 24.76 -13.69 13.25
N LEU A 43 25.62 -12.70 13.57
CA LEU A 43 26.72 -12.85 14.53
C LEU A 43 26.20 -13.10 15.94
N LEU A 44 25.20 -12.37 16.41
CA LEU A 44 24.58 -12.58 17.72
C LEU A 44 23.98 -14.00 17.85
N LYS A 45 23.28 -14.46 16.81
CA LYS A 45 22.67 -15.81 16.77
C LYS A 45 23.72 -16.93 16.63
N ALA A 46 24.85 -16.67 16.02
CA ALA A 46 25.93 -17.64 15.92
C ALA A 46 26.59 -17.94 17.29
N GLY A 47 26.42 -16.99 18.25
CA GLY A 47 26.97 -17.15 19.59
C GLY A 47 28.51 -17.00 19.64
N ALA A 48 29.11 -17.58 20.68
CA ALA A 48 30.54 -17.50 20.87
C ALA A 48 31.31 -18.28 19.77
N LYS A 49 32.49 -17.78 19.44
CA LYS A 49 33.35 -18.48 18.49
C LYS A 49 33.77 -19.82 19.04
N GLN A 50 33.83 -20.83 18.18
CA GLN A 50 34.19 -22.19 18.57
C GLN A 50 35.56 -22.24 19.28
N GLU A 51 36.50 -21.40 18.87
CA GLU A 51 37.85 -21.29 19.49
C GLU A 51 37.76 -20.77 20.93
N GLU A 52 36.85 -19.84 21.22
CA GLU A 52 36.65 -19.32 22.59
C GLU A 52 36.03 -20.40 23.50
N VAL A 53 35.07 -21.16 22.97
CA VAL A 53 34.48 -22.29 23.70
C VAL A 53 35.53 -23.37 23.98
N GLU A 54 36.35 -23.69 22.99
CA GLU A 54 37.40 -24.69 23.14
C GLU A 54 38.47 -24.26 24.17
N LYS A 55 38.89 -22.99 24.13
CA LYS A 55 39.79 -22.40 25.14
C LYS A 55 39.21 -22.50 26.55
N ALA A 56 37.93 -22.18 26.72
CA ALA A 56 37.26 -22.27 28.01
C ALA A 56 37.16 -23.76 28.51
N ARG A 57 36.93 -24.70 27.58
CA ARG A 57 36.95 -26.13 27.89
C ARG A 57 38.32 -26.61 28.37
N GLN A 58 39.42 -26.23 27.70
CA GLN A 58 40.78 -26.57 28.08
C GLN A 58 41.13 -25.97 29.47
N GLN A 59 40.69 -24.76 29.77
CA GLN A 59 40.86 -24.17 31.09
C GLN A 59 40.14 -24.98 32.17
N LEU A 60 38.91 -25.43 31.91
CA LEU A 60 38.17 -26.28 32.83
C LEU A 60 38.85 -27.63 33.02
N ASP A 61 39.37 -28.25 31.97
CA ASP A 61 40.05 -29.52 32.02
C ASP A 61 41.34 -29.44 32.83
N THR A 62 42.13 -28.37 32.62
CA THR A 62 43.33 -28.07 33.43
C THR A 62 42.98 -27.89 34.93
N ALA A 63 41.92 -27.14 35.23
CA ALA A 63 41.50 -26.94 36.62
C ALA A 63 41.03 -28.26 37.28
N ARG A 64 40.33 -29.14 36.53
CA ARG A 64 39.91 -30.45 36.98
C ARG A 64 41.11 -31.35 37.28
N THR A 65 42.09 -31.37 36.38
CA THR A 65 43.31 -32.16 36.53
C THR A 65 44.09 -31.74 37.79
N ASN A 66 44.24 -30.42 38.01
CA ASN A 66 44.90 -29.91 39.21
C ASN A 66 44.13 -30.27 40.49
N HIS A 67 42.79 -30.13 40.48
CA HIS A 67 41.99 -30.51 41.64
C HIS A 67 42.08 -32.02 41.93
N GLU A 68 42.00 -32.86 40.90
CA GLU A 68 42.15 -34.31 41.08
C GLU A 68 43.49 -34.69 41.69
N TYR A 69 44.53 -33.96 41.28
CA TYR A 69 45.88 -34.20 41.89
C TYR A 69 45.95 -33.75 43.35
N SER A 70 45.48 -32.52 43.65
CA SER A 70 45.50 -31.96 45.00
C SER A 70 44.57 -32.74 45.96
N GLU A 71 43.44 -33.23 45.46
CA GLU A 71 42.52 -34.07 46.23
C GLU A 71 43.12 -35.42 46.56
N ARG A 72 43.80 -36.05 45.62
CA ARG A 72 44.53 -37.30 45.89
C ARG A 72 45.63 -37.11 46.92
N GLU A 73 46.39 -36.01 46.84
CA GLU A 73 47.42 -35.65 47.79
C GLU A 73 46.83 -35.37 49.19
N ALA A 74 45.73 -34.61 49.26
CA ALA A 74 45.08 -34.35 50.53
C ALA A 74 44.56 -35.62 51.22
N ARG A 75 43.95 -36.52 50.43
CA ARG A 75 43.51 -37.86 50.96
C ARG A 75 44.70 -38.71 51.46
N ARG A 76 45.84 -38.67 50.79
CA ARG A 76 47.04 -39.38 51.17
C ARG A 76 47.56 -38.83 52.48
N LEU A 77 47.71 -37.52 52.63
CA LEU A 77 48.20 -36.86 53.82
C LEU A 77 47.23 -37.01 54.99
N ASP A 78 45.92 -37.05 54.77
CA ASP A 78 44.89 -37.28 55.79
C ASP A 78 45.10 -38.72 56.40
N ALA A 79 45.34 -39.73 55.55
CA ALA A 79 45.60 -41.08 56.00
C ALA A 79 46.90 -41.21 56.80
N LEU A 80 47.99 -40.52 56.40
CA LEU A 80 49.26 -40.46 57.10
C LEU A 80 49.17 -39.67 58.43
N TYR A 81 48.36 -38.58 58.46
CA TYR A 81 48.12 -37.78 59.69
C TYR A 81 47.39 -38.62 60.74
N ARG A 82 46.39 -39.38 60.37
CA ARG A 82 45.69 -40.32 61.24
C ARG A 82 46.66 -41.43 61.79
N GLY A 83 47.69 -41.80 61.04
CA GLY A 83 48.75 -42.71 61.42
C GLY A 83 49.87 -42.04 62.21
N GLY A 84 49.83 -40.72 62.45
CA GLY A 84 50.87 -39.98 63.16
C GLY A 84 52.17 -39.76 62.38
N ALA A 85 52.18 -39.92 61.05
CA ALA A 85 53.33 -39.86 60.18
C ALA A 85 53.64 -38.48 59.57
N VAL A 86 52.74 -37.53 59.68
CA VAL A 86 52.85 -36.14 59.13
C VAL A 86 52.34 -35.14 60.16
N SER A 87 52.76 -33.85 60.02
CA SER A 87 52.33 -32.75 60.91
C SER A 87 50.94 -32.29 60.54
N GLN A 88 50.26 -31.65 61.52
CA GLN A 88 48.95 -30.98 61.28
C GLN A 88 49.08 -29.90 60.24
N GLU A 89 50.15 -29.14 60.20
CA GLU A 89 50.42 -28.09 59.25
C GLU A 89 50.45 -28.62 57.80
N GLU A 90 51.12 -29.73 57.55
CA GLU A 90 51.17 -30.38 56.25
C GLU A 90 49.79 -30.90 55.80
N HIS A 91 49.05 -31.52 56.74
CA HIS A 91 47.64 -31.92 56.48
C HIS A 91 46.76 -30.76 56.10
N ASP A 92 46.79 -29.67 56.93
CA ASP A 92 45.95 -28.53 56.69
C ASP A 92 46.31 -27.74 55.42
N ALA A 93 47.59 -27.66 55.09
CA ALA A 93 48.10 -27.10 53.84
C ALA A 93 47.59 -27.86 52.62
N ALA A 94 47.59 -29.16 52.60
CA ALA A 94 47.08 -29.98 51.49
C ALA A 94 45.58 -29.91 51.37
N ALA A 95 44.84 -29.89 52.51
CA ALA A 95 43.40 -29.71 52.52
C ALA A 95 42.99 -28.31 51.97
N LYS A 96 43.74 -27.26 52.33
CA LYS A 96 43.56 -25.91 51.80
C LYS A 96 43.80 -25.90 50.29
N THR A 97 44.88 -26.52 49.79
CA THR A 97 45.17 -26.54 48.36
C THR A 97 44.07 -27.27 47.59
N ALA A 98 43.59 -28.42 48.03
CA ALA A 98 42.48 -29.14 47.41
C ALA A 98 41.16 -28.30 47.40
N SER A 99 40.92 -27.55 48.47
CA SER A 99 39.76 -26.64 48.54
C SER A 99 39.87 -25.49 47.54
N VAL A 100 41.07 -24.88 47.41
CA VAL A 100 41.29 -23.79 46.41
C VAL A 100 41.11 -24.33 45.00
N ASP A 101 41.67 -25.48 44.70
CA ASP A 101 41.54 -26.09 43.35
C ASP A 101 40.07 -26.47 43.03
N SER A 102 39.32 -26.94 44.03
CA SER A 102 37.88 -27.16 43.90
C SER A 102 37.12 -25.85 43.52
N GLN A 103 37.52 -24.73 44.11
CA GLN A 103 36.91 -23.40 43.74
C GLN A 103 37.34 -23.01 42.31
N ASN A 104 38.60 -23.26 41.94
CA ASN A 104 39.07 -22.99 40.57
C ASN A 104 38.28 -23.78 39.51
N VAL A 105 37.91 -25.02 39.77
CA VAL A 105 37.01 -25.81 38.90
C VAL A 105 35.66 -25.13 38.75
N LYS A 106 35.04 -24.67 39.84
CA LYS A 106 33.76 -23.99 39.80
C LYS A 106 33.83 -22.68 38.98
N VAL A 107 34.90 -21.91 39.15
CA VAL A 107 35.13 -20.67 38.38
C VAL A 107 35.27 -20.98 36.88
N ALA A 108 36.12 -21.97 36.54
CA ALA A 108 36.32 -22.39 35.14
C ALA A 108 35.02 -22.93 34.51
N GLN A 109 34.21 -23.67 35.29
CA GLN A 109 32.91 -24.16 34.84
C GLN A 109 31.91 -23.03 34.58
N ALA A 110 31.84 -22.06 35.48
CA ALA A 110 31.00 -20.88 35.33
C ALA A 110 31.43 -20.07 34.10
N ASN A 111 32.75 -19.91 33.87
CA ASN A 111 33.27 -19.22 32.70
C ASN A 111 32.89 -19.95 31.38
N LEU A 112 33.04 -21.26 31.33
CA LEU A 112 32.59 -22.04 30.16
C LEU A 112 31.10 -21.87 29.92
N GLN A 113 30.29 -21.91 30.96
CA GLN A 113 28.85 -21.72 30.84
C GLN A 113 28.50 -20.30 30.33
N LEU A 114 29.22 -19.28 30.81
CA LEU A 114 29.06 -17.89 30.36
C LEU A 114 29.40 -17.76 28.86
N VAL A 115 30.53 -18.32 28.42
CA VAL A 115 30.92 -18.31 27.00
C VAL A 115 29.90 -19.07 26.14
N MET A 116 29.42 -20.22 26.60
CA MET A 116 28.44 -21.03 25.87
C MET A 116 27.02 -20.39 25.81
N SER A 117 26.68 -19.52 26.74
CA SER A 117 25.37 -18.83 26.76
C SER A 117 25.18 -17.88 25.59
N GLY A 118 26.27 -17.41 24.97
CA GLY A 118 26.22 -16.52 23.83
C GLY A 118 25.60 -15.15 24.14
N ALA A 119 25.01 -14.55 23.12
CA ALA A 119 24.28 -13.28 23.27
C ALA A 119 23.00 -13.45 24.09
N ARG A 120 22.65 -12.44 24.84
CA ARG A 120 21.42 -12.44 25.65
C ARG A 120 20.18 -12.46 24.73
N PRO A 121 19.11 -13.20 25.11
CA PRO A 121 17.89 -13.24 24.31
C PRO A 121 17.32 -11.86 24.01
N GLU A 122 17.44 -10.92 24.96
CA GLU A 122 16.96 -9.54 24.82
C GLU A 122 17.75 -8.76 23.76
N GLU A 123 19.06 -9.00 23.64
CA GLU A 123 19.91 -8.39 22.60
C GLU A 123 19.53 -8.91 21.21
N VAL A 124 19.29 -10.21 21.09
CA VAL A 124 18.83 -10.82 19.85
C VAL A 124 17.47 -10.26 19.47
N GLN A 125 16.54 -10.16 20.42
CA GLN A 125 15.20 -9.61 20.18
C GLN A 125 15.24 -8.12 19.78
N ALA A 126 16.10 -7.33 20.41
CA ALA A 126 16.29 -5.93 20.05
C ALA A 126 16.82 -5.78 18.62
N GLN A 127 17.82 -6.61 18.25
CA GLN A 127 18.37 -6.60 16.89
C GLN A 127 17.37 -7.11 15.85
N GLU A 128 16.53 -8.10 16.18
CA GLU A 128 15.43 -8.53 15.33
C GLU A 128 14.38 -7.43 15.12
N ALA A 129 14.10 -6.64 16.15
CA ALA A 129 13.20 -5.49 16.04
C ALA A 129 13.78 -4.42 15.11
N LEU A 130 15.09 -4.15 15.20
CA LEU A 130 15.78 -3.23 14.30
C LEU A 130 15.73 -3.71 12.84
N VAL A 131 15.96 -5.01 12.60
CA VAL A 131 15.85 -5.59 11.25
C VAL A 131 14.44 -5.39 10.69
N ARG A 132 13.38 -5.67 11.47
CA ARG A 132 12.00 -5.46 11.05
C ARG A 132 11.67 -3.99 10.75
N ASP A 133 12.18 -3.06 11.55
CA ASP A 133 12.00 -1.62 11.29
C ASP A 133 12.65 -1.21 9.97
N LEU A 134 13.88 -1.64 9.74
CA LEU A 134 14.60 -1.35 8.49
C LEU A 134 13.94 -2.00 7.26
N GLU A 135 13.39 -3.20 7.38
CA GLU A 135 12.61 -3.86 6.32
C GLU A 135 11.34 -3.06 5.98
N ALA A 136 10.63 -2.58 7.00
CA ALA A 136 9.45 -1.74 6.80
C ALA A 136 9.81 -0.42 6.10
N ARG A 137 10.91 0.24 6.52
CA ARG A 137 11.41 1.46 5.87
C ARG A 137 11.85 1.21 4.43
N LEU A 138 12.54 0.10 4.18
CA LEU A 138 12.98 -0.25 2.83
C LEU A 138 11.79 -0.44 1.90
N LYS A 139 10.75 -1.13 2.36
CA LYS A 139 9.48 -1.28 1.64
C LYS A 139 8.85 0.07 1.34
N TYR A 140 8.75 0.96 2.33
CA TYR A 140 8.20 2.30 2.16
C TYR A 140 8.96 3.12 1.10
N TYR A 141 10.30 3.14 1.16
CA TYR A 141 11.10 3.85 0.16
C TYR A 141 11.01 3.21 -1.23
N GLY A 142 10.90 1.87 -1.30
CA GLY A 142 10.68 1.15 -2.55
C GLY A 142 9.33 1.51 -3.21
N GLU A 143 8.27 1.62 -2.43
CA GLU A 143 6.96 2.05 -2.91
C GLU A 143 6.99 3.51 -3.40
N ASN A 144 7.67 4.40 -2.67
CA ASN A 144 7.81 5.80 -3.09
C ASN A 144 8.64 5.91 -4.37
N LEU A 145 9.68 5.12 -4.51
CA LEU A 145 10.47 5.05 -5.74
C LEU A 145 9.63 4.58 -6.93
N ALA A 146 8.81 3.55 -6.74
CA ALA A 146 7.90 3.07 -7.76
C ALA A 146 6.86 4.13 -8.17
N ARG A 147 6.39 4.93 -7.22
CA ARG A 147 5.45 6.05 -7.47
C ARG A 147 6.08 7.22 -8.24
N CYS A 148 7.41 7.30 -8.34
CA CYS A 148 8.05 8.29 -9.21
C CYS A 148 7.72 8.06 -10.69
N VAL A 149 7.32 6.86 -11.09
CA VAL A 149 6.78 6.58 -12.41
C VAL A 149 5.26 6.72 -12.37
N VAL A 150 4.76 7.81 -12.91
CA VAL A 150 3.32 8.08 -12.99
C VAL A 150 2.73 7.34 -14.17
N MET A 151 1.79 6.44 -13.90
CA MET A 151 1.12 5.61 -14.91
C MET A 151 -0.35 6.00 -15.07
N ALA A 152 -0.92 5.72 -16.24
CA ALA A 152 -2.33 5.94 -16.52
C ALA A 152 -3.21 4.97 -15.69
N PRO A 153 -4.18 5.46 -14.91
CA PRO A 153 -5.07 4.60 -14.13
C PRO A 153 -6.18 3.94 -14.97
N ILE A 154 -6.52 4.54 -16.10
CA ILE A 154 -7.57 4.11 -17.04
C ILE A 154 -7.11 4.30 -18.48
N ASP A 155 -7.79 3.62 -19.41
CA ASP A 155 -7.71 3.96 -20.84
C ASP A 155 -8.43 5.28 -21.09
N GLY A 156 -7.87 6.14 -21.95
CA GLY A 156 -8.53 7.39 -22.25
C GLY A 156 -7.67 8.43 -22.95
N GLN A 157 -8.28 9.57 -23.22
CA GLN A 157 -7.63 10.69 -23.87
C GLN A 157 -7.14 11.73 -22.84
N VAL A 158 -5.96 12.27 -23.05
CA VAL A 158 -5.38 13.35 -22.22
C VAL A 158 -6.08 14.66 -22.53
N MET A 159 -6.69 15.26 -21.49
CA MET A 159 -7.47 16.51 -21.63
C MET A 159 -6.69 17.74 -21.20
N THR A 160 -5.55 17.59 -20.51
CA THR A 160 -4.81 18.72 -19.94
C THR A 160 -3.92 19.38 -20.98
N GLN A 161 -4.02 20.70 -21.08
CA GLN A 161 -3.26 21.55 -21.98
C GLN A 161 -1.88 21.87 -21.40
N ASN A 162 -0.93 22.18 -22.30
CA ASN A 162 0.40 22.73 -21.96
C ASN A 162 1.23 21.86 -20.97
N LEU A 163 1.13 20.56 -21.06
CA LEU A 163 1.90 19.63 -20.20
C LEU A 163 3.40 19.83 -20.29
N ASP A 164 3.91 20.32 -21.43
CA ASP A 164 5.34 20.62 -21.63
C ASP A 164 5.87 21.65 -20.61
N LYS A 165 5.02 22.59 -20.17
CA LYS A 165 5.39 23.60 -19.16
C LYS A 165 5.49 23.03 -17.75
N SER A 166 5.01 21.84 -17.54
CA SER A 166 5.09 21.13 -16.24
C SER A 166 6.44 20.39 -16.07
N VAL A 167 7.25 20.29 -17.13
CA VAL A 167 8.57 19.66 -17.05
C VAL A 167 9.53 20.54 -16.24
N GLY A 168 10.17 19.95 -15.23
CA GLY A 168 11.09 20.64 -14.33
C GLY A 168 10.42 21.44 -13.21
N ARG A 169 9.10 21.42 -13.11
CA ARG A 169 8.34 22.04 -12.01
C ARG A 169 8.36 21.12 -10.79
N ILE A 170 8.42 21.72 -9.61
CA ILE A 170 8.19 21.00 -8.35
C ILE A 170 6.69 20.88 -8.16
N LEU A 171 6.22 19.65 -7.97
CA LEU A 171 4.84 19.34 -7.66
C LEU A 171 4.67 19.23 -6.14
N ALA A 172 3.61 19.82 -5.62
CA ALA A 172 3.21 19.61 -4.23
C ALA A 172 2.58 18.21 -4.06
N GLU A 173 2.54 17.74 -2.82
CA GLU A 173 1.84 16.49 -2.51
C GLU A 173 0.35 16.61 -2.86
N ASN A 174 -0.19 15.62 -3.56
CA ASN A 174 -1.56 15.60 -4.10
C ASN A 174 -1.86 16.69 -5.15
N GLU A 175 -0.86 17.31 -5.74
CA GLU A 175 -1.08 18.25 -6.83
C GLU A 175 -1.57 17.53 -8.09
N HIS A 176 -2.59 18.09 -8.71
CA HIS A 176 -3.17 17.57 -9.94
C HIS A 176 -2.19 17.76 -11.10
N LEU A 177 -1.79 16.68 -11.76
CA LEU A 177 -0.87 16.70 -12.89
C LEU A 177 -1.61 16.81 -14.22
N LEU A 178 -2.53 15.88 -14.47
CA LEU A 178 -3.31 15.84 -15.71
C LEU A 178 -4.63 15.10 -15.51
N THR A 179 -5.56 15.33 -16.42
CA THR A 179 -6.85 14.65 -16.50
C THR A 179 -6.85 13.70 -17.68
N ILE A 180 -7.21 12.44 -17.42
CA ILE A 180 -7.47 11.42 -18.44
C ILE A 180 -8.97 11.17 -18.43
N GLN A 181 -9.59 11.17 -19.60
CA GLN A 181 -11.01 10.93 -19.75
C GLN A 181 -11.24 9.78 -20.74
N ASP A 182 -12.03 8.80 -20.30
CA ASP A 182 -12.57 7.81 -21.22
C ASP A 182 -13.71 8.46 -22.02
N SER A 183 -13.43 8.70 -23.30
CA SER A 183 -14.39 9.30 -24.23
C SER A 183 -15.08 8.29 -25.14
N THR A 184 -14.92 7.00 -24.88
CA THR A 184 -15.57 5.91 -25.68
C THR A 184 -17.08 5.87 -25.45
N VAL A 185 -17.51 6.36 -24.29
CA VAL A 185 -18.91 6.49 -23.91
C VAL A 185 -19.12 7.88 -23.32
N ILE A 186 -20.06 8.63 -23.88
CA ILE A 186 -20.43 9.97 -23.41
C ILE A 186 -21.75 9.88 -22.66
N GLN A 187 -21.79 10.50 -21.49
CA GLN A 187 -23.04 10.75 -20.79
C GLN A 187 -23.55 12.14 -21.15
N ALA A 188 -24.76 12.20 -21.74
CA ALA A 188 -25.41 13.46 -22.04
C ALA A 188 -26.56 13.73 -21.05
N GLU A 189 -26.61 14.94 -20.55
CA GLU A 189 -27.71 15.44 -19.73
C GLU A 189 -28.78 16.03 -20.65
N VAL A 190 -29.93 15.42 -20.65
CA VAL A 190 -31.10 15.91 -21.42
C VAL A 190 -32.11 16.56 -20.47
N TYR A 191 -32.37 17.82 -20.67
CA TYR A 191 -33.36 18.57 -19.89
C TYR A 191 -34.73 18.50 -20.57
N MET A 192 -35.67 17.86 -19.94
CA MET A 192 -36.98 17.59 -20.49
C MET A 192 -38.06 18.27 -19.66
N PRO A 193 -39.09 18.87 -20.29
CA PRO A 193 -40.22 19.43 -19.56
C PRO A 193 -40.90 18.38 -18.66
N GLU A 194 -41.23 18.74 -17.41
CA GLU A 194 -41.93 17.87 -16.46
C GLU A 194 -43.23 17.29 -17.05
N ALA A 195 -43.87 18.08 -17.93
CA ALA A 195 -45.07 17.67 -18.60
C ALA A 195 -44.96 16.44 -19.51
N GLU A 196 -43.74 16.07 -19.91
CA GLU A 196 -43.44 14.92 -20.78
C GLU A 196 -42.87 13.74 -20.05
N MET A 197 -42.81 13.78 -18.73
CA MET A 197 -42.16 12.79 -17.88
C MET A 197 -42.81 11.42 -17.93
N ASP A 198 -44.11 11.33 -18.19
CA ASP A 198 -44.89 10.07 -18.20
C ASP A 198 -44.45 9.10 -19.32
N GLU A 199 -43.70 9.58 -20.30
CA GLU A 199 -43.23 8.81 -21.45
C GLU A 199 -41.81 8.22 -21.29
N ASN A 200 -41.09 8.66 -20.26
CA ASN A 200 -39.68 8.33 -20.12
C ASN A 200 -39.43 7.18 -19.14
N ARG A 201 -38.90 6.13 -19.69
CA ARG A 201 -38.47 4.96 -18.92
C ARG A 201 -36.98 4.76 -19.06
N VAL A 202 -36.33 4.32 -17.99
CA VAL A 202 -34.96 3.83 -18.05
C VAL A 202 -34.87 2.78 -19.16
N GLY A 203 -33.87 2.89 -20.03
CA GLY A 203 -33.68 2.05 -21.21
C GLY A 203 -34.29 2.59 -22.50
N ALA A 204 -35.07 3.71 -22.47
CA ALA A 204 -35.61 4.33 -23.68
C ALA A 204 -34.50 4.77 -24.65
N LEU A 205 -34.75 4.64 -25.94
CA LEU A 205 -33.83 5.11 -26.99
C LEU A 205 -33.86 6.65 -27.06
N VAL A 206 -32.67 7.21 -27.16
CA VAL A 206 -32.48 8.67 -27.33
C VAL A 206 -31.72 8.93 -28.61
N LYS A 207 -32.20 9.84 -29.40
CA LYS A 207 -31.54 10.40 -30.60
C LYS A 207 -30.98 11.75 -30.24
N VAL A 208 -29.66 11.89 -30.27
CA VAL A 208 -28.96 13.13 -29.95
C VAL A 208 -28.35 13.69 -31.23
N ARG A 209 -28.56 14.99 -31.46
CA ARG A 209 -28.02 15.76 -32.58
C ARG A 209 -27.23 16.95 -32.02
N PRO A 210 -25.90 16.84 -31.91
CA PRO A 210 -25.06 17.95 -31.47
C PRO A 210 -25.10 19.11 -32.47
N TRP A 211 -25.00 20.35 -32.00
CA TRP A 211 -24.88 21.49 -32.88
C TRP A 211 -23.61 21.50 -33.73
N ALA A 212 -22.53 20.86 -33.25
CA ALA A 212 -21.29 20.72 -34.01
C ALA A 212 -21.43 19.78 -35.21
N TYR A 213 -22.39 18.84 -35.16
CA TYR A 213 -22.66 17.86 -36.24
C TYR A 213 -24.14 17.79 -36.60
N PRO A 214 -24.67 18.83 -37.27
CA PRO A 214 -26.12 18.97 -37.50
C PRO A 214 -26.72 17.91 -38.43
N THR A 215 -25.86 17.22 -39.21
CA THR A 215 -26.29 16.15 -40.12
C THR A 215 -26.15 14.73 -39.51
N SER A 216 -25.46 14.61 -38.37
CA SER A 216 -25.21 13.31 -37.73
C SER A 216 -26.15 13.11 -36.54
N ILE A 217 -26.71 11.90 -36.46
CA ILE A 217 -27.56 11.51 -35.33
C ILE A 217 -26.81 10.41 -34.53
N PHE A 218 -26.67 10.65 -33.25
CA PHE A 218 -26.08 9.69 -32.31
C PHE A 218 -27.21 9.03 -31.51
N TYR A 219 -27.10 7.72 -31.31
CA TYR A 219 -28.10 6.92 -30.62
C TYR A 219 -27.58 6.57 -29.24
N GLY A 220 -28.36 6.85 -28.22
CA GLY A 220 -28.08 6.52 -26.85
C GLY A 220 -29.25 5.86 -26.15
N ARG A 221 -29.08 5.58 -24.86
CA ARG A 221 -30.15 5.05 -23.99
C ARG A 221 -30.21 5.82 -22.69
N VAL A 222 -31.43 5.99 -22.19
CA VAL A 222 -31.66 6.57 -20.85
C VAL A 222 -31.13 5.60 -19.80
N ILE A 223 -30.20 6.05 -18.96
CA ILE A 223 -29.69 5.29 -17.82
C ILE A 223 -30.29 5.73 -16.49
N SER A 224 -30.67 7.00 -16.38
CA SER A 224 -31.25 7.53 -15.15
C SER A 224 -32.13 8.74 -15.43
N VAL A 225 -33.17 8.90 -14.62
CA VAL A 225 -34.04 10.06 -14.59
C VAL A 225 -33.94 10.68 -13.20
N ALA A 226 -33.67 11.99 -13.12
CA ALA A 226 -33.53 12.67 -11.84
C ALA A 226 -34.84 12.61 -11.04
N PRO A 227 -34.80 12.33 -9.73
CA PRO A 227 -36.01 12.25 -8.91
C PRO A 227 -36.61 13.64 -8.58
N LYS A 228 -35.90 14.72 -8.94
CA LYS A 228 -36.30 16.10 -8.66
C LYS A 228 -36.35 16.92 -9.96
N ALA A 229 -37.41 17.68 -10.13
CA ALA A 229 -37.49 18.70 -11.19
C ALA A 229 -36.71 19.97 -10.78
N GLU A 230 -36.06 20.58 -11.74
CA GLU A 230 -35.28 21.83 -11.61
C GLU A 230 -36.00 22.98 -12.32
N ASP A 231 -35.86 24.20 -11.79
CA ASP A 231 -36.43 25.37 -12.42
C ASP A 231 -35.54 25.84 -13.58
N SER A 232 -36.14 26.01 -14.76
CA SER A 232 -35.47 26.51 -15.96
C SER A 232 -36.24 27.71 -16.52
N ALA A 233 -35.61 28.51 -17.39
CA ALA A 233 -36.22 29.67 -18.02
C ALA A 233 -37.53 29.36 -18.78
N GLY A 234 -37.77 28.11 -19.17
CA GLY A 234 -38.97 27.63 -19.86
C GLY A 234 -39.96 26.85 -18.97
N GLY A 235 -39.80 26.87 -17.64
CA GLY A 235 -40.61 26.06 -16.70
C GLY A 235 -39.84 25.01 -16.00
N LYS A 236 -40.53 24.08 -15.32
CA LYS A 236 -39.89 22.93 -14.63
C LYS A 236 -39.40 21.89 -15.60
N VAL A 237 -38.16 21.49 -15.46
CA VAL A 237 -37.53 20.47 -16.26
C VAL A 237 -37.00 19.32 -15.38
N VAL A 238 -36.99 18.11 -15.91
CA VAL A 238 -36.39 16.96 -15.29
C VAL A 238 -35.13 16.58 -16.06
N ARG A 239 -34.04 16.37 -15.34
CA ARG A 239 -32.75 15.96 -15.91
C ARG A 239 -32.74 14.46 -16.16
N VAL A 240 -32.52 14.08 -17.40
CA VAL A 240 -32.40 12.70 -17.84
C VAL A 240 -30.96 12.47 -18.27
N ILE A 241 -30.32 11.46 -17.71
CA ILE A 241 -28.96 11.07 -18.06
C ILE A 241 -29.04 9.97 -19.11
N THR A 242 -28.38 10.20 -20.23
CA THR A 242 -28.34 9.26 -21.34
C THR A 242 -26.92 8.86 -21.66
N GLU A 243 -26.71 7.61 -21.97
CA GLU A 243 -25.42 7.04 -22.37
C GLU A 243 -25.38 6.85 -23.88
N ILE A 244 -24.35 7.41 -24.52
CA ILE A 244 -24.16 7.42 -25.96
C ILE A 244 -22.80 6.79 -26.29
N PRO A 245 -22.76 5.66 -27.00
CA PRO A 245 -21.52 5.09 -27.53
C PRO A 245 -20.84 6.06 -28.49
N ASN A 246 -19.56 6.35 -28.25
CA ASN A 246 -18.76 7.30 -29.02
C ASN A 246 -17.53 6.63 -29.63
N LYS A 247 -17.74 5.59 -30.44
CA LYS A 247 -16.67 4.77 -31.00
C LYS A 247 -15.66 5.54 -31.86
N ASP A 248 -16.16 6.56 -32.57
CA ASP A 248 -15.36 7.39 -33.47
C ASP A 248 -14.75 8.61 -32.76
N LEU A 249 -14.93 8.74 -31.43
CA LEU A 249 -14.46 9.86 -30.60
C LEU A 249 -14.86 11.26 -31.15
N MET A 250 -15.97 11.30 -31.89
CA MET A 250 -16.50 12.55 -32.48
C MET A 250 -17.16 13.45 -31.44
N LEU A 251 -17.87 12.84 -30.49
CA LEU A 251 -18.49 13.60 -29.39
C LEU A 251 -17.43 14.00 -28.39
N LYS A 252 -17.40 15.26 -28.04
CA LYS A 252 -16.48 15.80 -27.03
C LYS A 252 -17.28 16.29 -25.82
N PRO A 253 -16.66 16.30 -24.62
CA PRO A 253 -17.27 16.92 -23.44
C PRO A 253 -17.75 18.34 -23.73
N ASP A 254 -18.77 18.79 -23.00
CA ASP A 254 -19.36 20.13 -23.07
C ASP A 254 -19.99 20.49 -24.43
N MET A 255 -20.17 19.55 -25.35
CA MET A 255 -20.95 19.75 -26.54
C MET A 255 -22.43 19.89 -26.18
N THR A 256 -23.11 20.83 -26.84
CA THR A 256 -24.55 21.04 -26.72
C THR A 256 -25.28 20.62 -27.99
N GLY A 257 -26.58 20.32 -27.88
CA GLY A 257 -27.38 19.88 -29.01
C GLY A 257 -28.85 19.67 -28.67
N GLU A 258 -29.55 19.03 -29.57
CA GLU A 258 -30.95 18.63 -29.38
C GLU A 258 -31.01 17.10 -29.13
N ALA A 259 -31.89 16.68 -28.23
CA ALA A 259 -32.18 15.30 -27.96
C ALA A 259 -33.67 14.99 -28.15
N LYS A 260 -33.96 13.81 -28.71
CA LYS A 260 -35.33 13.28 -28.82
C LYS A 260 -35.35 11.92 -28.16
N ILE A 261 -36.14 11.77 -27.11
CA ILE A 261 -36.34 10.51 -26.40
C ILE A 261 -37.55 9.82 -27.06
N GLU A 262 -37.37 8.56 -27.43
CA GLU A 262 -38.46 7.79 -28.03
C GLU A 262 -39.42 7.33 -26.92
N GLY A 263 -40.59 7.92 -26.91
CA GLY A 263 -41.73 7.46 -26.11
C GLY A 263 -42.32 6.18 -26.68
N GLY A 264 -43.04 5.42 -25.83
CA GLY A 264 -43.71 4.20 -26.27
C GLY A 264 -44.74 4.47 -27.42
N TRP A 265 -45.04 3.43 -28.16
CA TRP A 265 -46.03 3.48 -29.26
C TRP A 265 -47.40 3.92 -28.74
N LYS A 266 -47.92 5.01 -29.29
CA LYS A 266 -49.24 5.54 -28.93
C LYS A 266 -50.10 5.70 -30.19
N PRO A 267 -51.39 5.39 -30.12
CA PRO A 267 -52.28 5.63 -31.28
C PRO A 267 -52.33 7.13 -31.60
N LEU A 268 -52.36 7.45 -32.88
CA LEU A 268 -52.41 8.86 -33.37
C LEU A 268 -53.52 9.71 -32.74
N ILE A 269 -54.68 9.11 -32.47
CA ILE A 269 -55.79 9.75 -31.80
C ILE A 269 -55.40 10.29 -30.41
N VAL A 270 -54.61 9.52 -29.64
CA VAL A 270 -54.15 9.95 -28.31
C VAL A 270 -53.15 11.11 -28.42
N ALA A 271 -52.32 11.12 -29.45
CA ALA A 271 -51.39 12.23 -29.69
C ALA A 271 -52.06 13.53 -30.04
N PHE A 272 -53.17 13.50 -30.85
CA PHE A 272 -53.92 14.69 -31.21
C PHE A 272 -54.84 15.17 -30.10
N THR A 273 -55.43 14.30 -29.31
CA THR A 273 -56.36 14.65 -28.21
C THR A 273 -55.65 14.98 -26.91
N ARG A 274 -54.34 14.72 -26.80
CA ARG A 274 -53.57 14.90 -25.57
C ARG A 274 -53.65 16.32 -24.99
N SER A 275 -53.50 17.35 -25.82
CA SER A 275 -53.57 18.74 -25.35
C SER A 275 -54.96 19.08 -24.84
N ILE A 276 -56.01 18.56 -25.50
CA ILE A 276 -57.39 18.83 -25.13
C ILE A 276 -57.76 18.05 -23.84
N VAL A 277 -57.39 16.77 -23.77
CA VAL A 277 -57.65 15.93 -22.60
C VAL A 277 -56.88 16.45 -21.37
N ARG A 278 -55.66 16.92 -21.56
CA ARG A 278 -54.86 17.48 -20.47
C ARG A 278 -55.46 18.83 -19.99
N PHE A 279 -55.83 19.70 -20.91
CA PHE A 279 -56.53 20.92 -20.57
C PHE A 279 -57.79 20.65 -19.77
N VAL A 280 -58.63 19.74 -20.25
CA VAL A 280 -59.89 19.37 -19.55
C VAL A 280 -59.63 18.74 -18.20
N MET A 281 -58.63 17.82 -18.08
CA MET A 281 -58.32 17.18 -16.78
C MET A 281 -57.75 18.19 -15.77
N VAL A 282 -56.87 19.08 -16.17
CA VAL A 282 -56.27 20.04 -15.25
C VAL A 282 -57.26 21.13 -14.86
N GLU A 283 -57.98 21.69 -15.83
CA GLU A 283 -58.96 22.78 -15.59
C GLU A 283 -60.22 22.29 -14.88
N VAL A 284 -60.75 21.12 -15.26
CA VAL A 284 -61.95 20.55 -14.63
C VAL A 284 -61.65 20.06 -13.23
N TRP A 285 -60.43 19.50 -12.99
CA TRP A 285 -60.09 19.05 -11.63
C TRP A 285 -59.82 20.25 -10.69
N SER A 286 -59.35 21.37 -11.19
CA SER A 286 -59.21 22.59 -10.36
C SER A 286 -60.54 23.17 -9.94
N TRP A 287 -61.66 22.78 -10.60
CA TRP A 287 -63.01 23.25 -10.31
C TRP A 287 -63.87 22.28 -9.47
N LEU A 288 -63.39 21.04 -9.29
CA LEU A 288 -64.02 20.08 -8.40
C LEU A 288 -63.50 20.28 -6.94
N PRO A 289 -64.41 20.49 -5.94
CA PRO A 289 -64.03 20.76 -4.55
C PRO A 289 -63.32 19.59 -3.87
#